data_9b46c3a30e17ec88fa1f4f781bfa640b
#
_entry.id   9b46c3a30e17ec88fa1f4f781bfa640b
#
_cell.length_a   1.000
_cell.length_b   1.000
_cell.length_c   1.000
_cell.angle_alpha   90.00
_cell.angle_beta   90.00
_cell.angle_gamma   90.00
#
_symmetry.space_group_name_H-M   'P 1'
#
loop_
_entity.id
_entity.type
_entity.pdbx_description
1 polymer ?
#
loop_
_entity_poly.entity_id
_entity_poly.type
_entity_poly.pdbx_seq_one_letter_code
_entity_poly.pdbx_strand_id
1 'polypeptide(L)'
;GVIHICILRPIRRLWNTLYRQHAYITERGMQNNMKKAILIVSFGTTYPDTRQKNIAAITRQVRALYPDAVVEEAVSSTIVRNAMKKREHIEAKSPTEALESMKKQGVTHVAVFPTHVIDGIENHRLKEAAKKYAGAFEQIAVADALLAKPQDYEDVAKALWESLKEEVGDFPLILMGHGTEHAADASYAMMEQSLR
;
A
#
# COMPACT_ATOMS: atom_id res chain seq x y z
N GLY A 1 1.89 14.94 6.49
CA GLY A 1 0.94 15.89 5.97
C GLY A 1 -0.24 15.25 5.24
N VAL A 2 -0.95 16.03 4.44
CA VAL A 2 -2.21 15.67 3.76
C VAL A 2 -2.04 14.50 2.78
N ILE A 3 -0.92 14.43 2.04
CA ILE A 3 -0.63 13.32 1.09
C ILE A 3 -0.61 11.97 1.81
N HIS A 4 -0.07 11.88 3.02
CA HIS A 4 -0.07 10.66 3.81
C HIS A 4 -1.48 10.17 4.16
N ILE A 5 -2.43 11.09 4.39
CA ILE A 5 -3.82 10.76 4.69
C ILE A 5 -4.50 10.12 3.47
N CYS A 6 -4.24 10.63 2.27
CA CYS A 6 -4.77 10.05 1.03
C CYS A 6 -4.23 8.63 0.79
N ILE A 7 -2.93 8.41 1.00
CA ILE A 7 -2.30 7.09 0.87
C ILE A 7 -2.92 6.05 1.82
N LEU A 8 -3.37 6.46 3.01
CA LEU A 8 -3.97 5.54 3.99
C LEU A 8 -5.46 5.24 3.76
N ARG A 9 -6.17 5.98 2.89
CA ARG A 9 -7.60 5.73 2.60
C ARG A 9 -7.88 4.32 2.07
N PRO A 10 -7.12 3.78 1.09
CA PRO A 10 -7.36 2.42 0.60
C PRO A 10 -7.25 1.36 1.69
N ILE A 11 -6.25 1.46 2.56
CA ILE A 11 -6.09 0.50 3.66
C ILE A 11 -7.23 0.61 4.67
N ARG A 12 -7.68 1.82 5.00
CA ARG A 12 -8.79 2.04 5.93
C ARG A 12 -10.11 1.49 5.40
N ARG A 13 -10.37 1.66 4.08
CA ARG A 13 -11.53 1.05 3.41
C ARG A 13 -11.47 -0.47 3.50
N LEU A 14 -10.33 -1.07 3.13
CA LEU A 14 -10.13 -2.51 3.14
C LEU A 14 -10.24 -3.09 4.55
N TRP A 15 -9.57 -2.46 5.53
CA TRP A 15 -9.62 -2.87 6.93
C TRP A 15 -11.05 -2.89 7.45
N ASN A 16 -11.82 -1.84 7.21
CA ASN A 16 -13.21 -1.77 7.62
C ASN A 16 -14.06 -2.87 6.93
N THR A 17 -13.81 -3.18 5.66
CA THR A 17 -14.54 -4.23 4.94
C THR A 17 -14.21 -5.60 5.50
N LEU A 18 -12.93 -5.90 5.73
CA LEU A 18 -12.47 -7.18 6.27
C LEU A 18 -12.97 -7.45 7.70
N TYR A 19 -13.09 -6.41 8.53
CA TYR A 19 -13.35 -6.59 9.95
C TYR A 19 -14.76 -6.17 10.40
N ARG A 20 -15.55 -5.46 9.59
CA ARG A 20 -16.97 -5.17 9.92
C ARG A 20 -17.84 -6.41 9.98
N GLN A 21 -17.59 -7.40 9.13
CA GLN A 21 -18.35 -8.65 9.15
C GLN A 21 -18.08 -9.49 10.41
N HIS A 22 -16.90 -9.33 11.05
CA HIS A 22 -16.53 -10.08 12.24
C HIS A 22 -16.99 -9.44 13.56
N ALA A 23 -17.26 -8.14 13.60
CA ALA A 23 -17.88 -7.51 14.77
C ALA A 23 -19.25 -8.10 15.09
N TYR A 24 -20.00 -8.52 14.07
CA TYR A 24 -21.30 -9.22 14.20
C TYR A 24 -21.18 -10.64 14.79
N ILE A 25 -20.03 -11.30 14.67
CA ILE A 25 -19.80 -12.68 15.14
C ILE A 25 -19.30 -12.68 16.60
N THR A 26 -18.57 -11.65 17.03
CA THR A 26 -18.08 -11.53 18.41
C THR A 26 -19.19 -11.27 19.43
N GLU A 27 -20.33 -10.72 19.03
CA GLU A 27 -21.52 -10.58 19.91
C GLU A 27 -22.21 -11.93 20.24
N ARG A 28 -21.84 -13.02 19.56
CA ARG A 28 -22.37 -14.37 19.80
C ARG A 28 -21.44 -15.32 20.57
N GLY A 29 -20.45 -14.80 21.30
CA GLY A 29 -19.72 -15.59 22.31
C GLY A 29 -18.72 -16.63 21.79
N MET A 30 -18.28 -16.56 20.52
CA MET A 30 -17.12 -17.34 20.06
C MET A 30 -15.84 -16.59 20.38
N GLN A 31 -14.95 -17.17 21.19
CA GLN A 31 -13.59 -16.69 21.40
C GLN A 31 -12.87 -16.70 20.04
N ASN A 32 -12.77 -15.53 19.43
CA ASN A 32 -12.22 -15.38 18.10
C ASN A 32 -10.69 -15.28 18.23
N ASN A 33 -9.98 -16.34 17.91
CA ASN A 33 -8.51 -16.39 17.87
C ASN A 33 -8.00 -15.67 16.60
N MET A 34 -8.58 -14.50 16.30
CA MET A 34 -8.30 -13.71 15.10
C MET A 34 -6.94 -13.01 15.23
N LYS A 35 -5.92 -13.53 14.57
CA LYS A 35 -4.63 -12.86 14.46
C LYS A 35 -4.55 -12.07 13.15
N LYS A 36 -4.57 -10.76 13.28
CA LYS A 36 -4.64 -9.79 12.17
C LYS A 36 -3.26 -9.37 11.72
N ALA A 37 -3.06 -9.24 10.41
CA ALA A 37 -1.85 -8.67 9.84
C ALA A 37 -2.12 -7.68 8.72
N ILE A 38 -1.21 -6.74 8.55
CA ILE A 38 -1.15 -5.81 7.43
C ILE A 38 0.20 -6.00 6.75
N LEU A 39 0.18 -6.36 5.47
CA LEU A 39 1.36 -6.46 4.63
C LEU A 39 1.46 -5.21 3.75
N ILE A 40 2.42 -4.34 4.05
CA ILE A 40 2.71 -3.16 3.24
C ILE A 40 3.66 -3.59 2.12
N VAL A 41 3.24 -3.40 0.87
CA VAL A 41 4.02 -3.78 -0.30
C VAL A 41 4.39 -2.54 -1.09
N SER A 42 5.69 -2.26 -1.19
CA SER A 42 6.24 -1.20 -2.03
C SER A 42 7.02 -1.78 -3.21
N PHE A 43 7.19 -1.01 -4.28
CA PHE A 43 8.17 -1.34 -5.32
C PHE A 43 9.58 -1.41 -4.71
N GLY A 44 9.83 -0.56 -3.71
CA GLY A 44 11.10 -0.41 -3.03
C GLY A 44 11.97 0.69 -3.63
N THR A 45 13.05 1.00 -2.94
CA THR A 45 14.06 1.95 -3.39
C THR A 45 15.44 1.57 -2.83
N THR A 46 16.47 1.82 -3.61
CA THR A 46 17.88 1.63 -3.20
C THR A 46 18.46 2.85 -2.48
N TYR A 47 17.67 3.91 -2.30
CA TYR A 47 18.09 5.12 -1.59
C TYR A 47 17.58 5.07 -0.14
N PRO A 48 18.49 4.96 0.87
CA PRO A 48 18.10 4.82 2.28
C PRO A 48 17.22 5.98 2.79
N ASP A 49 17.59 7.21 2.45
CA ASP A 49 16.83 8.41 2.86
C ASP A 49 15.41 8.42 2.30
N THR A 50 15.25 8.08 1.01
CA THR A 50 13.93 7.98 0.37
C THR A 50 13.10 6.88 1.04
N ARG A 51 13.70 5.72 1.33
CA ARG A 51 13.04 4.63 2.05
C ARG A 51 12.54 5.08 3.42
N GLN A 52 13.40 5.76 4.18
CA GLN A 52 13.08 6.25 5.53
C GLN A 52 11.99 7.33 5.52
N LYS A 53 12.07 8.28 4.59
CA LYS A 53 11.14 9.42 4.50
C LYS A 53 9.76 9.02 3.97
N ASN A 54 9.69 8.04 3.07
CA ASN A 54 8.46 7.67 2.39
C ASN A 54 7.90 6.32 2.91
N ILE A 55 8.56 5.19 2.63
CA ILE A 55 8.01 3.86 2.93
C ILE A 55 7.90 3.64 4.44
N ALA A 56 8.98 3.88 5.17
CA ALA A 56 8.97 3.72 6.62
C ALA A 56 8.03 4.71 7.33
N ALA A 57 7.78 5.89 6.75
CA ALA A 57 6.81 6.83 7.28
C ALA A 57 5.37 6.28 7.16
N ILE A 58 5.03 5.66 6.03
CA ILE A 58 3.73 4.98 5.85
C ILE A 58 3.60 3.86 6.88
N THR A 59 4.61 3.01 7.02
CA THR A 59 4.61 1.89 7.97
C THR A 59 4.42 2.35 9.40
N ARG A 60 5.11 3.42 9.83
CA ARG A 60 4.92 4.00 11.17
C ARG A 60 3.47 4.45 11.40
N GLN A 61 2.86 5.11 10.43
CA GLN A 61 1.47 5.55 10.52
C GLN A 61 0.49 4.37 10.58
N VAL A 62 0.72 3.33 9.76
CA VAL A 62 -0.10 2.11 9.78
C VAL A 62 -0.02 1.43 11.15
N ARG A 63 1.19 1.27 11.71
CA ARG A 63 1.37 0.71 13.05
C ARG A 63 0.66 1.52 14.14
N ALA A 64 0.70 2.85 14.04
CA ALA A 64 0.01 3.72 15.00
C ALA A 64 -1.53 3.61 14.91
N LEU A 65 -2.06 3.42 13.69
CA LEU A 65 -3.50 3.28 13.45
C LEU A 65 -4.06 1.90 13.79
N TYR A 66 -3.21 0.86 13.73
CA TYR A 66 -3.60 -0.54 13.92
C TYR A 66 -2.65 -1.26 14.88
N PRO A 67 -2.63 -0.86 16.17
CA PRO A 67 -1.67 -1.37 17.15
C PRO A 67 -1.83 -2.87 17.42
N ASP A 68 -3.02 -3.43 17.21
CA ASP A 68 -3.33 -4.85 17.43
C ASP A 68 -3.02 -5.74 16.21
N ALA A 69 -2.49 -5.18 15.14
CA ALA A 69 -2.13 -5.92 13.94
C ALA A 69 -0.62 -6.13 13.82
N VAL A 70 -0.22 -7.32 13.35
CA VAL A 70 1.15 -7.55 12.89
C VAL A 70 1.36 -6.75 11.60
N VAL A 71 2.32 -5.83 11.57
CA VAL A 71 2.63 -5.04 10.38
C VAL A 71 4.00 -5.43 9.84
N GLU A 72 4.02 -6.01 8.64
CA GLU A 72 5.23 -6.35 7.90
C GLU A 72 5.35 -5.54 6.61
N GLU A 73 6.58 -5.37 6.14
CA GLU A 73 6.91 -4.74 4.86
C GLU A 73 7.42 -5.78 3.87
N ALA A 74 7.09 -5.57 2.59
CA ALA A 74 7.67 -6.33 1.49
C ALA A 74 8.02 -5.41 0.31
N VAL A 75 9.02 -5.83 -0.46
CA VAL A 75 9.48 -5.13 -1.67
C VAL A 75 9.17 -6.00 -2.89
N SER A 76 8.36 -5.51 -3.84
CA SER A 76 7.95 -6.27 -5.02
C SER A 76 9.11 -6.44 -6.03
N SER A 77 9.93 -5.41 -6.22
CA SER A 77 11.02 -5.43 -7.19
C SER A 77 12.18 -6.32 -6.77
N THR A 78 12.43 -7.39 -7.52
CA THR A 78 13.60 -8.28 -7.33
C THR A 78 14.91 -7.53 -7.52
N ILE A 79 14.96 -6.59 -8.49
CA ILE A 79 16.16 -5.79 -8.75
C ILE A 79 16.50 -4.95 -7.53
N VAL A 80 15.50 -4.29 -6.93
CA VAL A 80 15.69 -3.46 -5.73
C VAL A 80 16.11 -4.33 -4.55
N ARG A 81 15.46 -5.47 -4.30
CA ARG A 81 15.85 -6.40 -3.21
C ARG A 81 17.30 -6.86 -3.33
N ASN A 82 17.70 -7.26 -4.54
CA ASN A 82 19.08 -7.68 -4.80
C ASN A 82 20.08 -6.54 -4.57
N ALA A 83 19.75 -5.33 -4.99
CA ALA A 83 20.58 -4.16 -4.75
C ALA A 83 20.70 -3.79 -3.27
N MET A 84 19.60 -3.86 -2.51
CA MET A 84 19.60 -3.66 -1.05
C MET A 84 20.47 -4.70 -0.35
N LYS A 85 20.34 -5.98 -0.72
CA LYS A 85 21.16 -7.06 -0.17
C LYS A 85 22.65 -6.83 -0.47
N LYS A 86 23.00 -6.47 -1.72
CA LYS A 86 24.40 -6.29 -2.14
C LYS A 86 25.05 -5.06 -1.53
N ARG A 87 24.33 -3.94 -1.42
CA ARG A 87 24.91 -2.63 -1.04
C ARG A 87 24.78 -2.34 0.45
N GLU A 88 23.71 -2.80 1.07
CA GLU A 88 23.35 -2.41 2.43
C GLU A 88 23.24 -3.64 3.37
N HIS A 89 23.44 -4.86 2.85
CA HIS A 89 23.24 -6.12 3.58
C HIS A 89 21.83 -6.28 4.18
N ILE A 90 20.82 -5.62 3.56
CA ILE A 90 19.42 -5.70 3.98
C ILE A 90 18.72 -6.81 3.19
N GLU A 91 18.18 -7.80 3.88
CA GLU A 91 17.36 -8.86 3.30
C GLU A 91 15.88 -8.45 3.32
N ALA A 92 15.45 -7.69 2.32
CA ALA A 92 14.05 -7.32 2.16
C ALA A 92 13.25 -8.51 1.63
N LYS A 93 12.13 -8.83 2.30
CA LYS A 93 11.21 -9.90 1.87
C LYS A 93 10.49 -9.51 0.58
N SER A 94 10.26 -10.49 -0.30
CA SER A 94 9.24 -10.39 -1.34
C SER A 94 7.84 -10.50 -0.73
N PRO A 95 6.77 -10.11 -1.46
CA PRO A 95 5.40 -10.31 -0.98
C PRO A 95 5.09 -11.77 -0.61
N THR A 96 5.57 -12.71 -1.42
CA THR A 96 5.40 -14.16 -1.18
C THR A 96 6.10 -14.62 0.11
N GLU A 97 7.36 -14.22 0.32
CA GLU A 97 8.11 -14.56 1.54
C GLU A 97 7.47 -13.95 2.79
N ALA A 98 6.91 -12.74 2.68
CA ALA A 98 6.20 -12.11 3.78
C ALA A 98 4.89 -12.86 4.10
N LEU A 99 4.10 -13.26 3.11
CA LEU A 99 2.88 -14.05 3.31
C LEU A 99 3.19 -15.42 3.93
N GLU A 100 4.25 -16.10 3.48
CA GLU A 100 4.71 -17.34 4.11
C GLU A 100 5.15 -17.14 5.56
N SER A 101 5.83 -16.04 5.86
CA SER A 101 6.20 -15.67 7.22
C SER A 101 4.97 -15.46 8.09
N MET A 102 3.96 -14.73 7.62
CA MET A 102 2.70 -14.50 8.33
C MET A 102 1.93 -15.80 8.58
N LYS A 103 1.87 -16.69 7.58
CA LYS A 103 1.26 -18.02 7.73
C LYS A 103 1.93 -18.83 8.84
N LYS A 104 3.27 -18.88 8.86
CA LYS A 104 4.04 -19.56 9.91
C LYS A 104 3.82 -18.96 11.29
N GLN A 105 3.52 -17.68 11.38
CA GLN A 105 3.18 -16.99 12.63
C GLN A 105 1.74 -17.25 13.09
N GLY A 106 0.93 -18.01 12.34
CA GLY A 106 -0.47 -18.30 12.68
C GLY A 106 -1.39 -17.10 12.46
N VAL A 107 -1.03 -16.19 11.56
CA VAL A 107 -1.94 -15.11 11.13
C VAL A 107 -3.15 -15.73 10.43
N THR A 108 -4.34 -15.24 10.75
CA THR A 108 -5.60 -15.72 10.17
C THR A 108 -6.19 -14.75 9.16
N HIS A 109 -5.97 -13.45 9.34
CA HIS A 109 -6.53 -12.39 8.49
C HIS A 109 -5.44 -11.45 8.00
N VAL A 110 -5.33 -11.28 6.68
CA VAL A 110 -4.29 -10.46 6.05
C VAL A 110 -4.91 -9.38 5.17
N ALA A 111 -4.59 -8.13 5.47
CA ALA A 111 -4.81 -6.99 4.57
C ALA A 111 -3.50 -6.67 3.85
N VAL A 112 -3.45 -6.88 2.54
CA VAL A 112 -2.30 -6.51 1.70
C VAL A 112 -2.49 -5.08 1.21
N PHE A 113 -1.57 -4.20 1.56
CA PHE A 113 -1.61 -2.78 1.24
C PHE A 113 -0.49 -2.40 0.26
N PRO A 114 -0.78 -2.24 -1.04
CA PRO A 114 0.17 -1.71 -1.99
C PRO A 114 0.38 -0.21 -1.78
N THR A 115 1.64 0.24 -1.86
CA THR A 115 1.96 1.67 -1.94
C THR A 115 2.05 2.14 -3.40
N HIS A 116 1.58 1.34 -4.34
CA HIS A 116 1.56 1.68 -5.76
C HIS A 116 0.60 2.84 -6.02
N VAL A 117 1.03 3.79 -6.85
CA VAL A 117 0.22 4.97 -7.18
C VAL A 117 -0.87 4.61 -8.19
N ILE A 118 -0.54 3.85 -9.23
CA ILE A 118 -1.46 3.45 -10.30
C ILE A 118 -1.71 1.93 -10.27
N ASP A 119 -2.86 1.47 -10.78
CA ASP A 119 -3.20 0.05 -10.91
C ASP A 119 -2.50 -0.56 -12.14
N GLY A 120 -1.18 -0.55 -12.12
CA GLY A 120 -0.32 -1.02 -13.18
C GLY A 120 0.14 -2.47 -12.99
N ILE A 121 1.16 -2.87 -13.78
CA ILE A 121 1.70 -4.24 -13.84
C ILE A 121 2.08 -4.78 -12.45
N GLU A 122 2.74 -3.98 -11.62
CA GLU A 122 3.19 -4.42 -10.29
C GLU A 122 2.01 -4.68 -9.34
N ASN A 123 0.95 -3.87 -9.43
CA ASN A 123 -0.24 -4.08 -8.61
C ASN A 123 -1.00 -5.33 -9.06
N HIS A 124 -1.10 -5.58 -10.37
CA HIS A 124 -1.66 -6.82 -10.90
C HIS A 124 -0.88 -8.06 -10.45
N ARG A 125 0.46 -8.03 -10.53
CA ARG A 125 1.31 -9.12 -10.04
C ARG A 125 1.10 -9.39 -8.55
N LEU A 126 0.94 -8.33 -7.75
CA LEU A 126 0.66 -8.46 -6.33
C LEU A 126 -0.70 -9.12 -6.07
N LYS A 127 -1.75 -8.70 -6.78
CA LYS A 127 -3.09 -9.31 -6.69
C LYS A 127 -3.05 -10.80 -7.06
N GLU A 128 -2.34 -11.17 -8.13
CA GLU A 128 -2.17 -12.57 -8.52
C GLU A 128 -1.33 -13.37 -7.51
N ALA A 129 -0.30 -12.77 -6.91
CA ALA A 129 0.45 -13.42 -5.84
C ALA A 129 -0.43 -13.68 -4.61
N ALA A 130 -1.23 -12.71 -4.20
CA ALA A 130 -2.14 -12.84 -3.05
C ALA A 130 -3.23 -13.91 -3.28
N LYS A 131 -3.78 -14.03 -4.49
CA LYS A 131 -4.76 -15.06 -4.84
C LYS A 131 -4.26 -16.48 -4.55
N LYS A 132 -2.97 -16.75 -4.73
CA LYS A 132 -2.37 -18.06 -4.45
C LYS A 132 -2.44 -18.44 -2.97
N TYR A 133 -2.66 -17.46 -2.10
CA TYR A 133 -2.77 -17.64 -0.64
C TYR A 133 -4.21 -17.58 -0.14
N ALA A 134 -5.23 -17.56 -1.03
CA ALA A 134 -6.64 -17.48 -0.63
C ALA A 134 -7.08 -18.60 0.33
N GLY A 135 -6.48 -19.79 0.22
CA GLY A 135 -6.75 -20.91 1.12
C GLY A 135 -5.76 -21.06 2.29
N ALA A 136 -4.77 -20.16 2.40
CA ALA A 136 -3.75 -20.23 3.45
C ALA A 136 -4.12 -19.41 4.70
N PHE A 137 -5.08 -18.49 4.57
CA PHE A 137 -5.62 -17.64 5.61
C PHE A 137 -7.15 -17.79 5.64
N GLU A 138 -7.79 -17.50 6.76
CA GLU A 138 -9.25 -17.41 6.83
C GLU A 138 -9.74 -16.28 5.92
N GLN A 139 -8.98 -15.18 5.85
CA GLN A 139 -9.26 -14.08 4.95
C GLN A 139 -7.97 -13.40 4.50
N ILE A 140 -7.85 -13.16 3.20
CA ILE A 140 -6.82 -12.31 2.60
C ILE A 140 -7.47 -11.39 1.56
N ALA A 141 -7.14 -10.11 1.60
CA ALA A 141 -7.58 -9.16 0.60
C ALA A 141 -6.50 -8.12 0.30
N VAL A 142 -6.50 -7.64 -0.94
CA VAL A 142 -5.55 -6.64 -1.45
C VAL A 142 -6.30 -5.31 -1.61
N ALA A 143 -5.77 -4.25 -1.03
CA ALA A 143 -6.27 -2.90 -1.26
C ALA A 143 -6.02 -2.45 -2.70
N ASP A 144 -6.82 -1.51 -3.16
CA ASP A 144 -6.59 -0.84 -4.44
C ASP A 144 -5.30 0.00 -4.39
N ALA A 145 -4.74 0.31 -5.57
CA ALA A 145 -3.72 1.34 -5.72
C ALA A 145 -4.28 2.72 -5.31
N LEU A 146 -3.42 3.72 -5.16
CA LEU A 146 -3.83 5.06 -4.73
C LEU A 146 -4.82 5.69 -5.69
N LEU A 147 -4.57 5.61 -7.00
CA LEU A 147 -5.40 6.15 -8.07
C LEU A 147 -6.20 5.01 -8.74
N ALA A 148 -7.25 4.53 -8.07
CA ALA A 148 -8.07 3.44 -8.55
C ALA A 148 -9.49 3.87 -8.97
N LYS A 149 -10.00 4.97 -8.41
CA LYS A 149 -11.36 5.47 -8.63
C LYS A 149 -11.33 6.95 -8.99
N PRO A 150 -12.31 7.49 -9.73
CA PRO A 150 -12.36 8.91 -10.11
C PRO A 150 -12.14 9.85 -8.91
N GLN A 151 -12.80 9.58 -7.78
CA GLN A 151 -12.66 10.40 -6.57
C GLN A 151 -11.24 10.41 -6.00
N ASP A 152 -10.45 9.35 -6.23
CA ASP A 152 -9.08 9.29 -5.72
C ASP A 152 -8.18 10.32 -6.43
N TYR A 153 -8.44 10.60 -7.72
CA TYR A 153 -7.70 11.62 -8.49
C TYR A 153 -7.96 13.02 -7.96
N GLU A 154 -9.23 13.35 -7.70
CA GLU A 154 -9.60 14.64 -7.11
C GLU A 154 -9.01 14.81 -5.71
N ASP A 155 -9.10 13.79 -4.88
CA ASP A 155 -8.55 13.79 -3.53
C ASP A 155 -7.02 13.96 -3.53
N VAL A 156 -6.32 13.30 -4.45
CA VAL A 156 -4.85 13.40 -4.59
C VAL A 156 -4.46 14.75 -5.17
N ALA A 157 -5.16 15.26 -6.20
CA ALA A 157 -4.93 16.59 -6.76
C ALA A 157 -5.04 17.67 -5.68
N LYS A 158 -6.11 17.65 -4.90
CA LYS A 158 -6.30 18.56 -3.77
C LYS A 158 -5.18 18.43 -2.74
N ALA A 159 -4.77 17.22 -2.38
CA ALA A 159 -3.70 16.98 -1.42
C ALA A 159 -2.35 17.48 -1.92
N LEU A 160 -2.05 17.31 -3.20
CA LEU A 160 -0.84 17.85 -3.83
C LEU A 160 -0.84 19.37 -3.79
N TRP A 161 -1.94 20.00 -4.22
CA TRP A 161 -2.06 21.46 -4.19
C TRP A 161 -1.88 22.01 -2.77
N GLU A 162 -2.59 21.48 -1.78
CA GLU A 162 -2.47 21.91 -0.38
C GLU A 162 -1.05 21.73 0.18
N SER A 163 -0.28 20.79 -0.36
CA SER A 163 1.09 20.56 0.09
C SER A 163 2.13 21.47 -0.60
N LEU A 164 1.83 21.97 -1.78
CA LEU A 164 2.80 22.63 -2.65
C LEU A 164 2.48 24.12 -2.88
N LYS A 165 1.27 24.57 -2.64
CA LYS A 165 0.82 25.95 -2.98
C LYS A 165 1.70 27.06 -2.40
N GLU A 166 2.26 26.87 -1.20
CA GLU A 166 3.13 27.86 -0.57
C GLU A 166 4.52 27.91 -1.23
N GLU A 167 5.02 26.76 -1.71
CA GLU A 167 6.32 26.68 -2.40
C GLU A 167 6.21 27.12 -3.86
N VAL A 168 5.08 26.79 -4.51
CA VAL A 168 4.85 27.10 -5.92
C VAL A 168 4.53 28.59 -6.13
N GLY A 169 3.73 29.19 -5.23
CA GLY A 169 3.29 30.58 -5.38
C GLY A 169 2.59 30.79 -6.73
N ASP A 170 3.03 31.80 -7.49
CA ASP A 170 2.49 32.13 -8.82
C ASP A 170 3.20 31.41 -9.98
N PHE A 171 4.13 30.51 -9.69
CA PHE A 171 4.84 29.76 -10.74
C PHE A 171 4.01 28.55 -11.21
N PRO A 172 4.15 28.13 -12.49
CA PRO A 172 3.49 26.94 -12.99
C PRO A 172 4.03 25.68 -12.32
N LEU A 173 3.14 24.80 -11.86
CA LEU A 173 3.48 23.48 -11.34
C LEU A 173 3.58 22.47 -12.47
N ILE A 174 4.74 21.87 -12.64
CA ILE A 174 4.99 20.79 -13.60
C ILE A 174 5.17 19.49 -12.84
N LEU A 175 4.28 18.52 -13.08
CA LEU A 175 4.38 17.17 -12.56
C LEU A 175 4.88 16.23 -13.65
N MET A 176 5.89 15.40 -13.31
CA MET A 176 6.47 14.45 -14.26
C MET A 176 6.22 13.01 -13.78
N GLY A 177 5.58 12.21 -14.62
CA GLY A 177 5.46 10.76 -14.44
C GLY A 177 6.42 10.01 -15.38
N HIS A 178 6.80 8.79 -15.03
CA HIS A 178 7.67 7.97 -15.90
C HIS A 178 6.91 7.22 -17.00
N GLY A 179 5.55 7.27 -16.99
CA GLY A 179 4.72 6.51 -17.92
C GLY A 179 4.71 5.00 -17.64
N THR A 180 3.89 4.29 -18.39
CA THR A 180 3.84 2.81 -18.38
C THR A 180 3.26 2.31 -19.71
N GLU A 181 3.70 1.14 -20.17
CA GLU A 181 3.10 0.46 -21.32
C GLU A 181 1.74 -0.20 -21.01
N HIS A 182 1.33 -0.18 -19.75
CA HIS A 182 0.06 -0.74 -19.28
C HIS A 182 -1.08 0.27 -19.50
N ALA A 183 -2.33 -0.23 -19.63
CA ALA A 183 -3.53 0.63 -19.75
C ALA A 183 -3.69 1.66 -18.62
N ALA A 184 -3.06 1.43 -17.47
CA ALA A 184 -2.97 2.39 -16.37
C ALA A 184 -2.22 3.69 -16.73
N ASP A 185 -1.61 3.80 -17.92
CA ASP A 185 -1.04 5.05 -18.44
C ASP A 185 -2.09 6.17 -18.53
N ALA A 186 -3.36 5.83 -18.77
CA ALA A 186 -4.48 6.75 -18.73
C ALA A 186 -4.62 7.52 -17.40
N SER A 187 -4.06 6.99 -16.30
CA SER A 187 -4.03 7.67 -15.00
C SER A 187 -3.30 9.00 -15.02
N TYR A 188 -2.31 9.17 -15.90
CA TYR A 188 -1.58 10.44 -16.04
C TYR A 188 -2.49 11.53 -16.62
N ALA A 189 -3.25 11.21 -17.67
CA ALA A 189 -4.21 12.15 -18.27
C ALA A 189 -5.35 12.51 -17.29
N MET A 190 -5.86 11.53 -16.55
CA MET A 190 -6.88 11.76 -15.51
C MET A 190 -6.33 12.65 -14.39
N MET A 191 -5.08 12.44 -13.96
CA MET A 191 -4.46 13.26 -12.93
C MET A 191 -4.24 14.69 -13.41
N GLU A 192 -3.80 14.88 -14.66
CA GLU A 192 -3.67 16.20 -15.28
C GLU A 192 -5.01 16.94 -15.31
N GLN A 193 -6.10 16.26 -15.70
CA GLN A 193 -7.44 16.86 -15.71
C GLN A 193 -7.89 17.27 -14.29
N SER A 194 -7.59 16.49 -13.27
CA SER A 194 -7.97 16.81 -11.89
C SER A 194 -7.14 17.93 -11.26
N LEU A 195 -6.00 18.27 -11.85
CA LEU A 195 -5.12 19.35 -11.40
C LEU A 195 -5.42 20.70 -12.08
N ARG A 196 -6.20 20.72 -13.17
CA ARG A 196 -6.64 21.94 -13.87
C ARG A 196 -7.85 22.58 -13.20
#